data_96d49000a67f8666cd75e08a49d4118a
#
_entry.id   96d49000a67f8666cd75e08a49d4118a
#
_cell.length_a   1.000
_cell.length_b   1.000
_cell.length_c   1.000
_cell.angle_alpha   90.00
_cell.angle_beta   90.00
_cell.angle_gamma   90.00
#
_symmetry.space_group_name_H-M   'P 1'
#
loop_
_entity.id
_entity.type
_entity.pdbx_description
1 polymer ?
#
loop_
_entity_poly.entity_id
_entity_poly.type
_entity_poly.pdbx_seq_one_letter_code
_entity_poly.pdbx_strand_id
1 'polypeptide(L)'
;MSKRQPLMRRNPFFRLRCLSVLPLCLAVSAQVISSNQPVPQGPVSYSSVNQLNGMLSQLEQASQAAQLDLAKLRIDKWKVDSGSKRQTQGNVESVQRNLQAALPEMIADLKASPENLNATFKLYRNLDALYNVFGSVAESTGAFGSKDEFQSLENDLSAFEKARRAFADRMESLAGAKEAEVTRLRAALQSAQANAPAEPPKKIVVDDNPPKKPAKKKAAAKPNTTPPSAPPATKPQ
;
A
#
# COMPACT_ATOMS: atom_id res chain seq x y z
N MET A 1 5.01 35.25 58.31
CA MET A 1 4.01 36.25 57.91
C MET A 1 3.93 36.13 56.38
N SER A 2 2.96 35.89 55.72
CA SER A 2 1.52 35.88 55.77
C SER A 2 1.03 35.05 54.57
N LYS A 3 0.13 34.16 54.85
CA LYS A 3 -0.76 33.41 53.94
C LYS A 3 -1.53 34.36 53.03
N ARG A 4 -1.82 33.95 51.79
CA ARG A 4 -3.18 34.06 51.21
C ARG A 4 -3.33 33.15 49.99
N GLN A 5 -4.17 32.13 50.12
CA GLN A 5 -4.99 31.57 49.04
C GLN A 5 -6.25 32.41 48.89
N PRO A 6 -6.89 32.44 47.72
CA PRO A 6 -8.34 32.29 47.69
C PRO A 6 -8.83 31.35 46.57
N LEU A 7 -9.69 30.51 46.95
CA LEU A 7 -11.17 30.49 46.76
C LEU A 7 -11.66 29.82 45.47
N MET A 8 -12.11 28.59 45.71
CA MET A 8 -13.12 27.87 44.92
C MET A 8 -14.35 28.73 44.64
N ARG A 9 -14.82 28.74 43.41
CA ARG A 9 -16.22 29.08 43.09
C ARG A 9 -16.98 27.84 42.65
N ARG A 10 -17.75 27.28 43.56
CA ARG A 10 -18.85 26.33 43.31
C ARG A 10 -20.04 27.14 42.81
N ASN A 11 -20.66 26.74 41.71
CA ASN A 11 -22.01 27.18 41.37
C ASN A 11 -23.00 26.04 41.67
N PRO A 12 -24.05 26.31 42.41
CA PRO A 12 -25.13 25.36 42.66
C PRO A 12 -26.37 25.71 41.83
N PHE A 13 -27.17 24.66 41.59
CA PHE A 13 -28.60 24.66 41.33
C PHE A 13 -29.14 25.13 40.00
N PHE A 14 -29.63 24.16 39.23
CA PHE A 14 -31.02 24.26 38.82
C PHE A 14 -31.65 22.86 38.77
N ARG A 15 -32.44 22.57 39.79
CA ARG A 15 -33.44 21.48 39.82
C ARG A 15 -34.69 22.03 39.12
N LEU A 16 -35.16 21.39 38.08
CA LEU A 16 -36.55 21.54 37.69
C LEU A 16 -37.13 20.14 37.42
N ARG A 17 -37.97 19.72 38.31
CA ARG A 17 -38.91 18.60 38.19
C ARG A 17 -39.98 19.00 37.18
N CYS A 18 -40.28 18.17 36.21
CA CYS A 18 -41.61 18.10 35.64
C CYS A 18 -42.03 16.67 35.47
N LEU A 19 -43.16 16.39 36.05
CA LEU A 19 -43.93 15.15 36.12
C LEU A 19 -44.48 14.75 34.77
N SER A 20 -44.52 13.41 34.55
CA SER A 20 -45.66 12.68 34.05
C SER A 20 -46.21 13.04 32.66
N VAL A 21 -46.08 12.13 31.70
CA VAL A 21 -47.22 11.51 31.01
C VAL A 21 -46.69 10.28 30.24
N LEU A 22 -47.16 9.10 30.57
CA LEU A 22 -47.06 7.88 29.78
C LEU A 22 -48.06 7.95 28.62
N PRO A 23 -47.66 7.60 27.42
CA PRO A 23 -48.52 6.79 26.58
C PRO A 23 -47.85 5.46 26.22
N LEU A 24 -48.55 4.43 26.54
CA LEU A 24 -48.43 3.05 26.09
C LEU A 24 -48.51 3.03 24.55
N CYS A 25 -47.39 2.92 23.85
CA CYS A 25 -47.37 2.65 22.41
C CYS A 25 -46.72 1.29 22.17
N LEU A 26 -47.54 0.45 21.54
CA LEU A 26 -47.23 -0.89 21.03
C LEU A 26 -45.87 -0.98 20.41
N ALA A 27 -45.03 -1.89 20.93
CA ALA A 27 -43.80 -2.30 20.32
C ALA A 27 -44.08 -3.10 19.03
N VAL A 28 -43.97 -2.42 17.89
CA VAL A 28 -43.70 -3.08 16.62
C VAL A 28 -42.20 -3.34 16.59
N SER A 29 -41.82 -4.57 16.90
CA SER A 29 -40.45 -5.08 16.71
C SER A 29 -40.16 -5.12 15.21
N ALA A 30 -39.68 -4.00 14.65
CA ALA A 30 -38.98 -4.04 13.39
C ALA A 30 -37.64 -4.75 13.61
N GLN A 31 -37.60 -6.04 13.28
CA GLN A 31 -36.33 -6.76 13.12
C GLN A 31 -35.58 -6.08 11.98
N VAL A 32 -34.65 -5.22 12.34
CA VAL A 32 -33.59 -4.79 11.44
C VAL A 32 -32.76 -6.06 11.18
N ILE A 33 -33.07 -6.73 10.07
CA ILE A 33 -32.17 -7.70 9.48
C ILE A 33 -30.93 -6.91 9.11
N SER A 34 -29.91 -6.90 10.00
CA SER A 34 -28.56 -6.52 9.63
C SER A 34 -28.09 -7.49 8.57
N SER A 35 -28.40 -7.21 7.33
CA SER A 35 -27.74 -7.85 6.21
C SER A 35 -26.28 -7.38 6.21
N ASN A 36 -25.42 -8.09 6.95
CA ASN A 36 -23.98 -8.09 6.74
C ASN A 36 -23.69 -8.77 5.39
N GLN A 37 -24.27 -8.25 4.32
CA GLN A 37 -23.76 -8.57 2.99
C GLN A 37 -22.49 -7.72 2.81
N PRO A 38 -21.34 -8.35 2.56
CA PRO A 38 -20.16 -7.62 2.11
C PRO A 38 -20.57 -6.88 0.86
N VAL A 39 -20.55 -5.56 0.95
CA VAL A 39 -20.80 -4.67 -0.19
C VAL A 39 -19.84 -5.11 -1.30
N PRO A 40 -20.31 -5.41 -2.52
CA PRO A 40 -19.43 -5.70 -3.63
C PRO A 40 -18.50 -4.48 -3.76
N GLN A 41 -17.22 -4.64 -3.50
CA GLN A 41 -16.25 -3.59 -3.80
C GLN A 41 -16.23 -3.49 -5.33
N GLY A 42 -16.98 -2.48 -5.81
CA GLY A 42 -16.93 -2.04 -7.20
C GLY A 42 -15.53 -1.48 -7.54
N PRO A 43 -15.33 -1.02 -8.77
CA PRO A 43 -14.10 -0.35 -9.17
C PRO A 43 -13.77 0.75 -8.16
N VAL A 44 -12.47 1.00 -7.97
CA VAL A 44 -11.84 1.93 -7.02
C VAL A 44 -12.77 3.03 -6.55
N SER A 45 -13.04 3.10 -5.26
CA SER A 45 -13.91 4.16 -4.74
C SER A 45 -13.28 5.51 -5.11
N TYR A 46 -14.04 6.37 -5.74
CA TYR A 46 -13.62 7.74 -6.10
C TYR A 46 -13.02 8.49 -4.91
N SER A 47 -13.52 8.20 -3.70
CA SER A 47 -13.00 8.70 -2.44
C SER A 47 -11.55 8.26 -2.18
N SER A 48 -11.18 7.01 -2.46
CA SER A 48 -9.82 6.49 -2.26
C SER A 48 -8.81 7.15 -3.21
N VAL A 49 -9.21 7.44 -4.44
CA VAL A 49 -8.35 8.15 -5.42
C VAL A 49 -8.16 9.60 -5.01
N ASN A 50 -9.23 10.28 -4.59
CA ASN A 50 -9.13 11.67 -4.14
C ASN A 50 -8.26 11.80 -2.88
N GLN A 51 -8.39 10.88 -1.94
CA GLN A 51 -7.53 10.84 -0.76
C GLN A 51 -6.05 10.66 -1.15
N LEU A 52 -5.75 9.73 -2.04
CA LEU A 52 -4.41 9.54 -2.56
C LEU A 52 -3.86 10.80 -3.21
N ASN A 53 -4.62 11.43 -4.09
CA ASN A 53 -4.20 12.66 -4.77
C ASN A 53 -3.90 13.78 -3.76
N GLY A 54 -4.69 13.90 -2.69
CA GLY A 54 -4.42 14.83 -1.59
C GLY A 54 -3.10 14.53 -0.88
N MET A 55 -2.82 13.26 -0.57
CA MET A 55 -1.56 12.82 0.05
C MET A 55 -0.36 13.10 -0.87
N LEU A 56 -0.47 12.79 -2.16
CA LEU A 56 0.60 13.02 -3.13
C LEU A 56 0.87 14.53 -3.31
N SER A 57 -0.16 15.35 -3.36
CA SER A 57 -0.02 16.81 -3.45
C SER A 57 0.70 17.40 -2.23
N GLN A 58 0.37 16.94 -1.02
CA GLN A 58 1.06 17.36 0.20
C GLN A 58 2.53 16.92 0.19
N LEU A 59 2.83 15.72 -0.30
CA LEU A 59 4.20 15.23 -0.43
C LEU A 59 5.00 16.03 -1.46
N GLU A 60 4.41 16.39 -2.60
CA GLU A 60 5.03 17.25 -3.61
C GLU A 60 5.37 18.63 -3.04
N GLN A 61 4.46 19.22 -2.24
CA GLN A 61 4.71 20.50 -1.56
C GLN A 61 5.85 20.39 -0.53
N ALA A 62 5.86 19.34 0.29
CA ALA A 62 6.93 19.07 1.25
C ALA A 62 8.29 18.89 0.54
N SER A 63 8.30 18.17 -0.58
CA SER A 63 9.50 17.99 -1.42
C SER A 63 10.04 19.29 -1.95
N GLN A 64 9.18 20.18 -2.44
CA GLN A 64 9.59 21.50 -2.93
C GLN A 64 10.14 22.39 -1.82
N ALA A 65 9.50 22.42 -0.65
CA ALA A 65 9.97 23.17 0.51
C ALA A 65 11.37 22.69 0.94
N ALA A 66 11.53 21.38 1.13
CA ALA A 66 12.80 20.78 1.52
C ALA A 66 13.93 21.05 0.52
N GLN A 67 13.67 21.02 -0.79
CA GLN A 67 14.67 21.35 -1.81
C GLN A 67 15.15 22.80 -1.65
N LEU A 68 14.25 23.75 -1.39
CA LEU A 68 14.57 25.14 -1.19
C LEU A 68 15.38 25.36 0.11
N ASP A 69 15.01 24.69 1.18
CA ASP A 69 15.67 24.86 2.48
C ASP A 69 17.04 24.16 2.52
N LEU A 70 17.17 22.98 1.89
CA LEU A 70 18.48 22.34 1.70
C LEU A 70 19.45 23.20 0.86
N ALA A 71 18.94 23.92 -0.14
CA ALA A 71 19.76 24.79 -0.97
C ALA A 71 20.27 26.06 -0.23
N LYS A 72 19.63 26.43 0.89
CA LYS A 72 20.03 27.58 1.72
C LYS A 72 21.12 27.24 2.75
N LEU A 73 21.38 25.94 3.00
CA LEU A 73 22.35 25.51 4.00
C LEU A 73 23.76 26.00 3.68
N ARG A 74 24.39 26.63 4.67
CA ARG A 74 25.76 27.17 4.55
C ARG A 74 26.77 26.28 5.25
N ILE A 75 26.83 25.00 4.88
CA ILE A 75 27.69 23.98 5.49
C ILE A 75 29.17 24.38 5.48
N ASP A 76 29.60 25.10 4.44
CA ASP A 76 30.95 25.65 4.31
C ASP A 76 31.36 26.55 5.49
N LYS A 77 30.37 27.25 6.08
CA LYS A 77 30.60 28.21 7.20
C LYS A 77 30.52 27.57 8.58
N TRP A 78 30.16 26.31 8.67
CA TRP A 78 30.05 25.61 9.96
C TRP A 78 31.42 25.45 10.62
N LYS A 79 31.48 25.62 11.94
CA LYS A 79 32.71 25.47 12.73
C LYS A 79 32.86 23.99 13.16
N VAL A 80 33.12 23.11 12.21
CA VAL A 80 33.29 21.69 12.38
C VAL A 80 34.39 21.18 11.45
N ASP A 81 34.93 20.01 11.70
CA ASP A 81 35.96 19.37 10.88
C ASP A 81 35.52 19.14 9.43
N SER A 82 36.48 19.00 8.52
CA SER A 82 36.22 18.83 7.09
C SER A 82 35.56 17.50 6.74
N GLY A 83 35.73 16.47 7.58
CA GLY A 83 35.09 15.18 7.40
C GLY A 83 33.58 15.27 7.61
N SER A 84 33.17 15.88 8.73
CA SER A 84 31.76 16.11 9.06
C SER A 84 31.08 16.99 8.01
N LYS A 85 31.73 18.04 7.52
CA LYS A 85 31.19 18.87 6.41
C LYS A 85 30.92 18.05 5.16
N ARG A 86 31.91 17.26 4.71
CA ARG A 86 31.77 16.40 3.51
C ARG A 86 30.66 15.36 3.68
N GLN A 87 30.57 14.77 4.87
CA GLN A 87 29.49 13.82 5.16
C GLN A 87 28.12 14.45 5.03
N THR A 88 27.92 15.62 5.65
CA THR A 88 26.63 16.32 5.58
C THR A 88 26.34 16.79 4.15
N GLN A 89 27.33 17.30 3.40
CA GLN A 89 27.16 17.66 2.00
C GLN A 89 26.73 16.47 1.15
N GLY A 90 27.37 15.30 1.34
CA GLY A 90 26.98 14.07 0.64
C GLY A 90 25.56 13.62 0.97
N ASN A 91 25.13 13.76 2.23
CA ASN A 91 23.75 13.49 2.64
C ASN A 91 22.76 14.48 1.98
N VAL A 92 23.07 15.78 1.97
CA VAL A 92 22.26 16.81 1.29
C VAL A 92 22.11 16.48 -0.20
N GLU A 93 23.21 16.20 -0.90
CA GLU A 93 23.18 15.84 -2.31
C GLU A 93 22.36 14.56 -2.56
N SER A 94 22.44 13.56 -1.67
CA SER A 94 21.65 12.35 -1.76
C SER A 94 20.17 12.63 -1.62
N VAL A 95 19.77 13.44 -0.63
CA VAL A 95 18.38 13.87 -0.44
C VAL A 95 17.90 14.65 -1.66
N GLN A 96 18.65 15.64 -2.11
CA GLN A 96 18.27 16.45 -3.28
C GLN A 96 18.06 15.60 -4.54
N ARG A 97 18.96 14.66 -4.85
CA ARG A 97 18.78 13.73 -5.97
C ARG A 97 17.52 12.91 -5.85
N ASN A 98 17.21 12.43 -4.65
CA ASN A 98 15.98 11.68 -4.43
C ASN A 98 14.75 12.55 -4.69
N LEU A 99 14.70 13.75 -4.12
CA LEU A 99 13.58 14.69 -4.27
C LEU A 99 13.38 15.17 -5.71
N GLN A 100 14.45 15.25 -6.50
CA GLN A 100 14.41 15.75 -7.89
C GLN A 100 14.11 14.66 -8.92
N ALA A 101 14.48 13.41 -8.66
CA ALA A 101 14.36 12.33 -9.63
C ALA A 101 13.50 11.16 -9.12
N ALA A 102 13.93 10.44 -8.08
CA ALA A 102 13.28 9.20 -7.68
C ALA A 102 11.86 9.42 -7.12
N LEU A 103 11.67 10.44 -6.30
CA LEU A 103 10.38 10.72 -5.68
C LEU A 103 9.31 11.12 -6.71
N PRO A 104 9.54 12.04 -7.67
CA PRO A 104 8.58 12.38 -8.71
C PRO A 104 8.17 11.19 -9.58
N GLU A 105 9.12 10.31 -9.93
CA GLU A 105 8.84 9.09 -10.69
C GLU A 105 7.88 8.16 -9.94
N MET A 106 8.15 7.89 -8.65
CA MET A 106 7.27 7.05 -7.82
C MET A 106 5.89 7.67 -7.62
N ILE A 107 5.78 9.00 -7.52
CA ILE A 107 4.52 9.73 -7.46
C ILE A 107 3.74 9.54 -8.77
N ALA A 108 4.39 9.65 -9.91
CA ALA A 108 3.77 9.46 -11.22
C ALA A 108 3.25 8.02 -11.40
N ASP A 109 4.05 7.01 -11.02
CA ASP A 109 3.66 5.60 -11.03
C ASP A 109 2.40 5.36 -10.19
N LEU A 110 2.33 5.97 -9.01
CA LEU A 110 1.21 5.78 -8.11
C LEU A 110 -0.04 6.55 -8.59
N LYS A 111 0.12 7.71 -9.21
CA LYS A 111 -0.99 8.41 -9.89
C LYS A 111 -1.57 7.59 -11.05
N ALA A 112 -0.70 6.89 -11.80
CA ALA A 112 -1.13 6.02 -12.90
C ALA A 112 -1.84 4.73 -12.41
N SER A 113 -1.50 4.24 -11.23
CA SER A 113 -2.03 3.00 -10.66
C SER A 113 -2.38 3.16 -9.17
N PRO A 114 -3.47 3.84 -8.83
CA PRO A 114 -3.80 4.25 -7.46
C PRO A 114 -3.94 3.12 -6.44
N GLU A 115 -4.35 1.92 -6.87
CA GLU A 115 -4.53 0.74 -6.00
C GLU A 115 -3.36 -0.24 -6.03
N ASN A 116 -2.26 0.15 -6.63
CA ASN A 116 -1.09 -0.70 -6.70
C ASN A 116 -0.36 -0.72 -5.36
N LEU A 117 -0.57 -1.79 -4.59
CA LEU A 117 0.06 -1.98 -3.28
C LEU A 117 1.59 -1.97 -3.38
N ASN A 118 2.15 -2.56 -4.44
CA ASN A 118 3.60 -2.58 -4.64
C ASN A 118 4.17 -1.19 -4.91
N ALA A 119 3.48 -0.36 -5.72
CA ALA A 119 3.89 1.03 -5.95
C ALA A 119 3.79 1.86 -4.65
N THR A 120 2.72 1.69 -3.86
CA THR A 120 2.57 2.31 -2.55
C THR A 120 3.71 1.91 -1.60
N PHE A 121 4.07 0.63 -1.58
CA PHE A 121 5.17 0.12 -0.75
C PHE A 121 6.54 0.67 -1.19
N LYS A 122 6.79 0.76 -2.49
CA LYS A 122 8.03 1.38 -3.02
C LYS A 122 8.16 2.83 -2.58
N LEU A 123 7.08 3.62 -2.70
CA LEU A 123 7.06 5.00 -2.24
C LEU A 123 7.28 5.09 -0.72
N TYR A 124 6.58 4.28 0.07
CA TYR A 124 6.79 4.23 1.53
C TYR A 124 8.26 3.95 1.89
N ARG A 125 8.88 2.93 1.28
CA ARG A 125 10.29 2.59 1.53
C ARG A 125 11.24 3.71 1.13
N ASN A 126 10.95 4.41 0.04
CA ASN A 126 11.73 5.57 -0.37
C ASN A 126 11.62 6.69 0.66
N LEU A 127 10.40 6.99 1.13
CA LEU A 127 10.16 7.99 2.17
C LEU A 127 10.85 7.63 3.50
N ASP A 128 10.87 6.36 3.88
CA ASP A 128 11.55 5.89 5.08
C ASP A 128 13.07 6.10 5.00
N ALA A 129 13.68 5.72 3.87
CA ALA A 129 15.10 5.95 3.63
C ALA A 129 15.44 7.47 3.56
N LEU A 130 14.59 8.24 2.88
CA LEU A 130 14.72 9.69 2.77
C LEU A 130 14.65 10.36 4.14
N TYR A 131 13.67 9.98 4.96
CA TYR A 131 13.47 10.50 6.32
C TYR A 131 14.73 10.29 7.18
N ASN A 132 15.34 9.11 7.13
CA ASN A 132 16.54 8.79 7.91
C ASN A 132 17.74 9.65 7.49
N VAL A 133 18.00 9.78 6.18
CA VAL A 133 19.12 10.61 5.68
C VAL A 133 18.86 12.09 5.95
N PHE A 134 17.63 12.54 5.73
CA PHE A 134 17.24 13.92 5.98
C PHE A 134 17.31 14.27 7.47
N GLY A 135 16.92 13.34 8.37
CA GLY A 135 17.09 13.47 9.82
C GLY A 135 18.55 13.71 10.21
N SER A 136 19.49 12.96 9.61
CA SER A 136 20.93 13.18 9.85
C SER A 136 21.42 14.58 9.39
N VAL A 137 20.83 15.13 8.32
CA VAL A 137 21.11 16.51 7.89
C VAL A 137 20.56 17.50 8.89
N ALA A 138 19.31 17.32 9.34
CA ALA A 138 18.68 18.19 10.35
C ALA A 138 19.46 18.19 11.67
N GLU A 139 19.86 17.01 12.17
CA GLU A 139 20.69 16.87 13.38
C GLU A 139 22.03 17.63 13.23
N SER A 140 22.72 17.44 12.11
CA SER A 140 23.98 18.16 11.82
C SER A 140 23.76 19.67 11.75
N THR A 141 22.63 20.10 11.17
CA THR A 141 22.26 21.52 11.09
C THR A 141 21.93 22.08 12.48
N GLY A 142 21.25 21.30 13.33
CA GLY A 142 21.00 21.67 14.73
C GLY A 142 22.26 21.84 15.56
N ALA A 143 23.28 21.00 15.29
CA ALA A 143 24.56 21.06 16.01
C ALA A 143 25.49 22.21 15.52
N PHE A 144 25.49 22.54 14.24
CA PHE A 144 26.52 23.37 13.63
C PHE A 144 26.00 24.54 12.78
N GLY A 145 24.73 24.49 12.37
CA GLY A 145 24.07 25.49 11.54
C GLY A 145 23.45 26.64 12.35
N SER A 146 22.68 27.46 11.66
CA SER A 146 21.85 28.46 12.32
C SER A 146 20.56 27.89 12.84
N LYS A 147 19.97 28.57 13.84
CA LYS A 147 18.67 28.18 14.40
C LYS A 147 17.56 28.17 13.35
N ASP A 148 17.58 29.11 12.43
CA ASP A 148 16.56 29.25 11.38
C ASP A 148 16.67 28.12 10.35
N GLU A 149 17.91 27.77 9.93
CA GLU A 149 18.17 26.63 9.06
C GLU A 149 17.67 25.32 9.70
N PHE A 150 17.98 25.11 10.98
CA PHE A 150 17.52 23.93 11.71
C PHE A 150 15.99 23.87 11.80
N GLN A 151 15.33 24.98 12.18
CA GLN A 151 13.88 25.02 12.32
C GLN A 151 13.16 24.76 10.98
N SER A 152 13.70 25.25 9.87
CA SER A 152 13.16 24.95 8.54
C SER A 152 13.22 23.45 8.23
N LEU A 153 14.39 22.82 8.45
CA LEU A 153 14.54 21.37 8.20
C LEU A 153 13.69 20.51 9.13
N GLU A 154 13.50 20.92 10.38
CA GLU A 154 12.59 20.22 11.32
C GLU A 154 11.13 20.26 10.84
N ASN A 155 10.69 21.40 10.29
CA ASN A 155 9.35 21.52 9.71
C ASN A 155 9.18 20.60 8.50
N ASP A 156 10.19 20.56 7.61
CA ASP A 156 10.20 19.67 6.46
C ASP A 156 10.22 18.21 6.88
N LEU A 157 11.07 17.83 7.85
CA LEU A 157 11.16 16.49 8.39
C LEU A 157 9.81 16.03 8.97
N SER A 158 9.12 16.94 9.69
CA SER A 158 7.76 16.67 10.20
C SER A 158 6.75 16.44 9.06
N ALA A 159 6.87 17.16 7.94
CA ALA A 159 6.02 16.95 6.78
C ALA A 159 6.26 15.59 6.11
N PHE A 160 7.52 15.16 5.97
CA PHE A 160 7.86 13.82 5.48
C PHE A 160 7.40 12.72 6.43
N GLU A 161 7.50 12.93 7.74
CA GLU A 161 6.99 11.97 8.73
C GLU A 161 5.49 11.77 8.60
N LYS A 162 4.72 12.85 8.43
CA LYS A 162 3.27 12.76 8.19
C LYS A 162 2.95 11.99 6.91
N ALA A 163 3.67 12.28 5.83
CA ALA A 163 3.50 11.58 4.57
C ALA A 163 3.84 10.08 4.73
N ARG A 164 4.97 9.74 5.36
CA ARG A 164 5.39 8.38 5.62
C ARG A 164 4.32 7.58 6.36
N ARG A 165 3.75 8.14 7.43
CA ARG A 165 2.66 7.51 8.19
C ARG A 165 1.42 7.32 7.33
N ALA A 166 1.01 8.34 6.60
CA ALA A 166 -0.18 8.26 5.75
C ALA A 166 -0.05 7.17 4.67
N PHE A 167 1.15 6.97 4.10
CA PHE A 167 1.39 5.87 3.16
C PHE A 167 1.46 4.50 3.84
N ALA A 168 1.93 4.41 5.09
CA ALA A 168 1.84 3.17 5.88
C ALA A 168 0.39 2.76 6.11
N ASP A 169 -0.47 3.69 6.57
CA ASP A 169 -1.90 3.46 6.79
C ASP A 169 -2.61 3.06 5.50
N ARG A 170 -2.24 3.70 4.38
CA ARG A 170 -2.77 3.32 3.06
C ARG A 170 -2.37 1.90 2.66
N MET A 171 -1.13 1.49 2.90
CA MET A 171 -0.67 0.12 2.62
C MET A 171 -1.48 -0.90 3.39
N GLU A 172 -1.70 -0.67 4.68
CA GLU A 172 -2.52 -1.53 5.53
C GLU A 172 -3.95 -1.65 5.00
N SER A 173 -4.56 -0.52 4.66
CA SER A 173 -5.90 -0.48 4.07
C SER A 173 -5.98 -1.25 2.74
N LEU A 174 -5.02 -1.07 1.83
CA LEU A 174 -4.97 -1.77 0.56
C LEU A 174 -4.74 -3.27 0.74
N ALA A 175 -3.86 -3.67 1.66
CA ALA A 175 -3.61 -5.08 1.97
C ALA A 175 -4.88 -5.75 2.50
N GLY A 176 -5.55 -5.16 3.49
CA GLY A 176 -6.80 -5.68 4.02
C GLY A 176 -7.91 -5.81 2.97
N ALA A 177 -8.04 -4.81 2.09
CA ALA A 177 -9.00 -4.87 0.98
C ALA A 177 -8.70 -6.03 0.02
N LYS A 178 -7.43 -6.27 -0.32
CA LYS A 178 -7.01 -7.37 -1.19
C LYS A 178 -7.23 -8.74 -0.54
N GLU A 179 -6.96 -8.88 0.74
CA GLU A 179 -7.23 -10.12 1.49
C GLU A 179 -8.73 -10.44 1.54
N ALA A 180 -9.56 -9.43 1.81
CA ALA A 180 -11.01 -9.59 1.78
C ALA A 180 -11.52 -10.00 0.39
N GLU A 181 -10.99 -9.41 -0.68
CA GLU A 181 -11.33 -9.78 -2.06
C GLU A 181 -10.92 -11.22 -2.38
N VAL A 182 -9.73 -11.64 -2.02
CA VAL A 182 -9.26 -13.03 -2.21
C VAL A 182 -10.16 -14.02 -1.47
N THR A 183 -10.56 -13.72 -0.24
CA THR A 183 -11.46 -14.54 0.55
C THR A 183 -12.83 -14.67 -0.11
N ARG A 184 -13.38 -13.55 -0.58
CA ARG A 184 -14.66 -13.52 -1.32
C ARG A 184 -14.60 -14.36 -2.60
N LEU A 185 -13.53 -14.20 -3.39
CA LEU A 185 -13.36 -14.94 -4.65
C LEU A 185 -13.22 -16.44 -4.40
N ARG A 186 -12.50 -16.85 -3.35
CA ARG A 186 -12.39 -18.26 -2.96
C ARG A 186 -13.75 -18.84 -2.58
N ALA A 187 -14.54 -18.13 -1.77
CA ALA A 187 -15.89 -18.56 -1.39
C ALA A 187 -16.82 -18.66 -2.62
N ALA A 188 -16.76 -17.69 -3.54
CA ALA A 188 -17.52 -17.72 -4.77
C ALA A 188 -17.15 -18.93 -5.68
N LEU A 189 -15.85 -19.20 -5.79
CA LEU A 189 -15.36 -20.36 -6.55
C LEU A 189 -15.84 -21.69 -5.94
N GLN A 190 -15.76 -21.85 -4.62
CA GLN A 190 -16.28 -23.04 -3.93
C GLN A 190 -17.78 -23.21 -4.15
N SER A 191 -18.55 -22.13 -4.06
CA SER A 191 -19.98 -22.14 -4.33
C SER A 191 -20.31 -22.53 -5.78
N ALA A 192 -19.56 -22.01 -6.73
CA ALA A 192 -19.72 -22.35 -8.14
C ALA A 192 -19.37 -23.81 -8.42
N GLN A 193 -18.34 -24.35 -7.81
CA GLN A 193 -17.97 -25.77 -7.92
C GLN A 193 -19.02 -26.69 -7.28
N ALA A 194 -19.57 -26.31 -6.12
CA ALA A 194 -20.63 -27.08 -5.46
C ALA A 194 -21.94 -27.10 -6.26
N ASN A 195 -22.24 -26.04 -7.01
CA ASN A 195 -23.42 -25.88 -7.82
C ASN A 195 -23.23 -26.32 -9.29
N ALA A 196 -22.00 -26.72 -9.67
CA ALA A 196 -21.77 -27.24 -11.03
C ALA A 196 -22.62 -28.49 -11.27
N PRO A 197 -23.40 -28.58 -12.38
CA PRO A 197 -24.13 -29.77 -12.72
C PRO A 197 -23.15 -30.95 -12.80
N ALA A 198 -23.49 -32.08 -12.16
CA ALA A 198 -22.72 -33.30 -12.31
C ALA A 198 -22.54 -33.59 -13.82
N GLU A 199 -21.32 -33.76 -14.27
CA GLU A 199 -21.09 -34.18 -15.67
C GLU A 199 -21.98 -35.37 -15.96
N PRO A 200 -22.77 -35.33 -17.07
CA PRO A 200 -23.60 -36.48 -17.41
C PRO A 200 -22.70 -37.73 -17.51
N PRO A 201 -23.11 -38.87 -16.92
CA PRO A 201 -22.27 -40.04 -16.93
C PRO A 201 -21.87 -40.35 -18.37
N LYS A 202 -20.57 -40.49 -18.61
CA LYS A 202 -20.03 -40.87 -19.93
C LYS A 202 -20.77 -42.13 -20.36
N LYS A 203 -21.61 -42.04 -21.41
CA LYS A 203 -22.24 -43.19 -21.99
C LYS A 203 -21.13 -44.14 -22.42
N ILE A 204 -20.93 -45.21 -21.67
CA ILE A 204 -20.12 -46.35 -22.14
C ILE A 204 -20.95 -46.98 -23.25
N VAL A 205 -20.60 -46.70 -24.49
CA VAL A 205 -21.16 -47.42 -25.63
C VAL A 205 -20.55 -48.80 -25.54
N VAL A 206 -21.32 -49.73 -24.99
CA VAL A 206 -21.01 -51.16 -25.09
C VAL A 206 -21.30 -51.53 -26.54
N ASP A 207 -20.25 -51.78 -27.32
CA ASP A 207 -20.37 -52.25 -28.71
C ASP A 207 -20.66 -53.74 -28.64
N ASP A 208 -21.96 -54.12 -28.74
CA ASP A 208 -22.47 -55.50 -28.74
C ASP A 208 -22.21 -56.22 -30.09
N ASN A 209 -21.28 -55.72 -30.91
CA ASN A 209 -20.88 -56.40 -32.11
C ASN A 209 -20.00 -57.63 -31.79
N PRO A 210 -20.42 -58.87 -32.19
CA PRO A 210 -19.60 -60.06 -31.97
C PRO A 210 -18.25 -59.91 -32.71
N PRO A 211 -17.15 -60.43 -32.14
CA PRO A 211 -15.80 -60.23 -32.70
C PRO A 211 -15.72 -60.90 -34.10
N LYS A 212 -15.39 -60.08 -35.13
CA LYS A 212 -15.05 -60.56 -36.46
C LYS A 212 -13.81 -61.47 -36.39
N LYS A 213 -13.94 -62.73 -36.86
CA LYS A 213 -12.83 -63.69 -36.93
C LYS A 213 -11.61 -63.09 -37.64
N PRO A 214 -10.38 -63.32 -37.15
CA PRO A 214 -9.20 -62.78 -37.73
C PRO A 214 -8.89 -63.30 -39.10
N ALA A 215 -8.83 -62.47 -40.13
CA ALA A 215 -8.36 -62.80 -41.45
C ALA A 215 -6.84 -63.06 -41.44
N LYS A 216 -6.44 -64.20 -41.97
CA LYS A 216 -4.99 -64.55 -42.11
C LYS A 216 -4.24 -63.50 -42.88
N LYS A 217 -3.28 -62.88 -42.27
CA LYS A 217 -2.31 -61.99 -42.93
C LYS A 217 -1.27 -62.85 -43.67
N LYS A 218 -1.20 -62.65 -45.01
CA LYS A 218 -0.07 -63.03 -45.87
C LYS A 218 1.15 -62.18 -45.49
N ALA A 219 2.28 -62.85 -45.38
CA ALA A 219 3.60 -62.24 -45.20
C ALA A 219 4.00 -61.40 -46.41
N ALA A 220 4.47 -60.21 -46.19
CA ALA A 220 5.23 -59.43 -47.20
C ALA A 220 6.32 -58.60 -46.49
N ALA A 221 7.53 -58.96 -46.87
CA ALA A 221 8.78 -58.20 -47.01
C ALA A 221 9.06 -56.93 -46.20
N LYS A 222 10.21 -56.95 -45.50
CA LYS A 222 10.96 -55.81 -45.02
C LYS A 222 11.44 -54.92 -46.16
N PRO A 223 11.57 -53.62 -45.97
CA PRO A 223 12.78 -52.96 -46.32
C PRO A 223 13.41 -52.20 -45.15
N ASN A 224 14.71 -52.30 -45.15
CA ASN A 224 15.74 -51.55 -44.42
C ASN A 224 15.55 -50.05 -44.54
N THR A 225 15.64 -49.29 -43.47
CA THR A 225 16.05 -47.92 -43.50
C THR A 225 16.73 -47.51 -42.19
N THR A 226 17.92 -46.99 -42.37
CA THR A 226 18.95 -46.42 -41.52
C THR A 226 18.43 -45.30 -40.62
N PRO A 227 18.96 -45.11 -39.38
CA PRO A 227 18.62 -43.95 -38.55
C PRO A 227 19.40 -42.71 -38.96
N PRO A 228 18.81 -41.51 -38.91
CA PRO A 228 19.56 -40.26 -39.12
C PRO A 228 20.24 -39.78 -37.85
N SER A 229 21.47 -39.28 -38.08
CA SER A 229 22.43 -38.68 -37.19
C SER A 229 21.89 -37.53 -36.34
N ALA A 230 22.37 -37.43 -35.12
CA ALA A 230 22.26 -36.28 -34.22
C ALA A 230 23.10 -35.09 -34.73
N PRO A 231 22.66 -33.83 -34.51
CA PRO A 231 23.48 -32.66 -34.76
C PRO A 231 24.40 -32.33 -33.58
N PRO A 232 25.53 -31.66 -33.82
CA PRO A 232 26.58 -31.43 -32.81
C PRO A 232 26.29 -30.26 -31.90
N ALA A 233 26.74 -30.38 -30.65
CA ALA A 233 26.74 -29.37 -29.62
C ALA A 233 27.70 -28.23 -29.97
N THR A 234 27.21 -27.00 -29.87
CA THR A 234 28.03 -25.77 -29.92
C THR A 234 28.37 -25.34 -28.49
N LYS A 235 29.66 -25.24 -28.18
CA LYS A 235 30.20 -24.67 -26.95
C LYS A 235 30.18 -23.14 -27.04
N PRO A 236 30.04 -22.45 -25.88
CA PRO A 236 30.17 -20.99 -25.78
C PRO A 236 31.64 -20.56 -25.64
N GLN A 237 31.95 -19.45 -26.24
CA GLN A 237 33.01 -18.54 -25.79
C GLN A 237 32.37 -17.35 -25.10
#